data_f139b78cd333f728b03245ff8e57eb32
#
_entry.id   f139b78cd333f728b03245ff8e57eb32
#
_cell.length_a   1.000
_cell.length_b   1.000
_cell.length_c   1.000
_cell.angle_alpha   90.00
_cell.angle_beta   90.00
_cell.angle_gamma   90.00
#
_symmetry.space_group_name_H-M   'P 1'
#
loop_
_entity.id
_entity.type
_entity.pdbx_description
1 polymer ?
#
loop_
_entity_poly.entity_id
_entity_poly.type
_entity_poly.pdbx_seq_one_letter_code
_entity_poly.pdbx_strand_id
1 'polypeptide(L)'
;MSRGLGDVYKRQPVPYTVKVAYSGTKLSGTESSEAKILSFVFDKEVAAVDSLVVGDVVINEESKTITFMVADTAKAEYLTALVPTIEVSEKATVTPASGVAQDFSNGKTVTYTVTAENGTTVEYVASISGNASFYDFESWSYGSTMYPEEQDCPILNGWACCNDAVLLIKKMGALGGITYEGEYPVRPSTDDVHAGEKALLLESVDTKGGNIFGTPVPKVTAATAFLGTFNAFGALGGDPMATTSFGVMYDKQPLKVTGFYKYTPGAEFYNANGELQAGVADKCSLSAVLYEVSSEDETLNGGNIYTSDKIVAKAVFTNDKAVESYAPFELNLEYVKDYDSSKLYKFAVIFSASADGASYNAAVGSKLLIDDVTIINK
;
A
#
# COMPACT_ATOMS: atom_id res chain seq x y z
N MET A 1 22.07 -3.22 21.78
CA MET A 1 20.81 -3.36 22.55
C MET A 1 19.70 -3.48 21.50
N SER A 2 19.16 -4.67 21.35
CA SER A 2 18.06 -4.97 20.43
C SER A 2 16.80 -4.26 20.93
N ARG A 3 16.32 -3.26 20.22
CA ARG A 3 14.96 -2.75 20.44
C ARG A 3 14.03 -3.70 19.68
N GLY A 4 13.21 -4.40 20.47
CA GLY A 4 12.28 -5.38 19.93
C GLY A 4 11.22 -4.72 19.05
N LEU A 5 10.79 -5.47 18.06
CA LEU A 5 9.67 -5.23 17.13
C LEU A 5 8.31 -5.00 17.82
N GLY A 6 8.29 -4.85 19.15
CA GLY A 6 7.06 -4.78 19.96
C GLY A 6 6.32 -3.43 19.94
N ASP A 7 6.92 -2.36 19.45
CA ASP A 7 6.31 -1.02 19.55
C ASP A 7 5.65 -0.52 18.25
N VAL A 8 5.79 -1.24 17.13
CA VAL A 8 5.27 -0.81 15.82
C VAL A 8 3.76 -1.05 15.66
N TYR A 9 3.16 -1.87 16.53
CA TYR A 9 1.76 -2.34 16.38
C TYR A 9 0.83 -1.91 17.50
N LYS A 10 1.06 -0.78 18.14
CA LYS A 10 0.09 -0.22 19.12
C LYS A 10 -1.06 0.56 18.50
N ARG A 11 -1.36 0.36 17.22
CA ARG A 11 -2.64 0.80 16.69
C ARG A 11 -3.71 -0.10 17.30
N GLN A 12 -4.57 0.47 18.13
CA GLN A 12 -5.78 -0.23 18.51
C GLN A 12 -6.59 -0.41 17.23
N PRO A 13 -6.78 -1.64 16.74
CA PRO A 13 -7.74 -1.85 15.69
C PRO A 13 -9.09 -1.47 16.22
N VAL A 14 -9.77 -0.60 15.53
CA VAL A 14 -11.19 -0.37 15.77
C VAL A 14 -11.87 -1.71 15.51
N PRO A 15 -12.49 -2.36 16.51
CA PRO A 15 -13.21 -3.59 16.26
C PRO A 15 -14.41 -3.22 15.39
N TYR A 16 -14.36 -3.57 14.12
CA TYR A 16 -15.53 -3.51 13.26
C TYR A 16 -16.43 -4.66 13.61
N THR A 17 -17.38 -4.40 14.50
CA THR A 17 -18.48 -5.32 14.73
C THR A 17 -19.50 -5.08 13.63
N VAL A 18 -19.55 -5.92 12.64
CA VAL A 18 -20.67 -5.93 11.69
C VAL A 18 -21.87 -6.52 12.44
N LYS A 19 -22.64 -5.65 13.08
CA LYS A 19 -23.95 -6.03 13.60
C LYS A 19 -24.92 -6.06 12.45
N VAL A 20 -25.20 -7.24 11.92
CA VAL A 20 -26.37 -7.44 11.07
C VAL A 20 -27.59 -7.38 11.97
N ALA A 21 -28.30 -6.25 12.00
CA ALA A 21 -29.55 -6.13 12.74
C ALA A 21 -30.62 -6.96 12.04
N TYR A 22 -31.10 -8.01 12.67
CA TYR A 22 -32.26 -8.76 12.23
C TYR A 22 -33.55 -8.07 12.74
N SER A 23 -34.45 -7.73 11.82
CA SER A 23 -35.82 -7.30 12.13
C SER A 23 -36.79 -8.47 11.89
N GLY A 24 -36.75 -9.48 12.73
CA GLY A 24 -37.72 -10.56 12.76
C GLY A 24 -38.58 -10.47 14.00
N THR A 25 -39.91 -10.62 13.84
CA THR A 25 -40.84 -10.66 14.98
C THR A 25 -40.72 -12.02 15.68
N LYS A 26 -40.16 -12.03 16.91
CA LYS A 26 -40.12 -13.22 17.75
C LYS A 26 -41.52 -13.54 18.21
N LEU A 27 -42.09 -14.67 17.76
CA LEU A 27 -43.32 -15.20 18.33
C LEU A 27 -43.02 -15.75 19.74
N SER A 28 -43.71 -15.19 20.77
CA SER A 28 -43.54 -15.64 22.13
C SER A 28 -43.99 -17.10 22.31
N GLY A 29 -43.08 -17.98 22.75
CA GLY A 29 -43.38 -19.37 23.05
C GLY A 29 -42.92 -20.40 22.04
N THR A 30 -42.32 -20.02 20.89
CA THR A 30 -41.70 -20.94 19.96
C THR A 30 -40.18 -20.90 20.07
N GLU A 31 -39.53 -22.06 20.02
CA GLU A 31 -38.07 -22.17 19.95
C GLU A 31 -37.53 -21.46 18.71
N SER A 32 -36.43 -20.75 18.85
CA SER A 32 -35.83 -20.03 17.71
C SER A 32 -35.29 -21.00 16.66
N SER A 33 -35.59 -20.74 15.39
CA SER A 33 -35.00 -21.46 14.25
C SER A 33 -33.80 -20.70 13.65
N GLU A 34 -33.41 -19.59 14.25
CA GLU A 34 -32.34 -18.75 13.75
C GLU A 34 -30.95 -19.35 14.05
N ALA A 35 -30.25 -19.78 12.99
CA ALA A 35 -28.93 -20.39 13.05
C ALA A 35 -27.94 -19.56 12.21
N LYS A 36 -27.40 -18.48 12.80
CA LYS A 36 -26.49 -17.58 12.10
C LYS A 36 -25.22 -17.30 12.89
N ILE A 37 -24.10 -17.09 12.18
CA ILE A 37 -22.91 -16.45 12.71
C ILE A 37 -23.09 -14.93 12.59
N LEU A 38 -23.08 -14.23 13.72
CA LEU A 38 -23.26 -12.79 13.81
C LEU A 38 -21.92 -12.04 13.77
N SER A 39 -20.87 -12.67 14.32
CA SER A 39 -19.51 -12.12 14.34
C SER A 39 -18.51 -13.27 14.28
N PHE A 40 -17.41 -13.04 13.58
CA PHE A 40 -16.27 -13.94 13.49
C PHE A 40 -15.01 -13.09 13.50
N VAL A 41 -14.25 -13.11 14.57
CA VAL A 41 -13.06 -12.28 14.76
C VAL A 41 -11.92 -13.13 15.33
N PHE A 42 -10.71 -12.72 15.11
CA PHE A 42 -9.54 -13.29 15.75
C PHE A 42 -9.10 -12.38 16.90
N ASP A 43 -8.92 -12.96 18.08
CA ASP A 43 -8.56 -12.21 19.28
C ASP A 43 -7.10 -11.76 19.19
N LYS A 44 -6.87 -10.47 19.36
CA LYS A 44 -5.58 -9.80 19.19
C LYS A 44 -4.66 -9.88 20.39
N GLU A 45 -5.15 -10.37 21.53
CA GLU A 45 -4.32 -10.53 22.73
C GLU A 45 -3.43 -11.79 22.72
N VAL A 46 -3.59 -12.67 21.74
CA VAL A 46 -2.70 -13.82 21.54
C VAL A 46 -1.55 -13.38 20.65
N ALA A 47 -0.39 -13.11 21.21
CA ALA A 47 0.79 -12.44 20.64
C ALA A 47 1.33 -12.92 19.26
N ALA A 48 0.75 -13.95 18.67
CA ALA A 48 1.09 -14.44 17.33
C ALA A 48 0.00 -14.14 16.28
N VAL A 49 -1.21 -13.76 16.67
CA VAL A 49 -2.37 -13.61 15.76
C VAL A 49 -2.53 -12.17 15.28
N ASP A 50 -2.08 -11.18 16.05
CA ASP A 50 -2.18 -9.75 15.71
C ASP A 50 -1.49 -9.35 14.42
N SER A 51 -0.48 -10.13 14.01
CA SER A 51 0.28 -9.90 12.77
C SER A 51 -0.08 -10.89 11.65
N LEU A 52 -0.94 -11.88 11.91
CA LEU A 52 -1.22 -12.95 10.93
C LEU A 52 -2.50 -12.71 10.14
N VAL A 53 -3.56 -12.20 10.79
CA VAL A 53 -4.83 -11.90 10.11
C VAL A 53 -4.92 -10.40 9.84
N VAL A 54 -5.04 -10.03 8.57
CA VAL A 54 -5.05 -8.62 8.11
C VAL A 54 -6.40 -8.29 7.46
N GLY A 55 -6.85 -7.06 7.68
CA GLY A 55 -8.14 -6.59 7.18
C GLY A 55 -9.35 -7.21 7.90
N ASP A 56 -10.51 -7.03 7.30
CA ASP A 56 -11.78 -7.48 7.86
C ASP A 56 -12.09 -8.93 7.49
N VAL A 57 -12.73 -9.64 8.41
CA VAL A 57 -13.35 -10.93 8.12
C VAL A 57 -14.69 -10.70 7.42
N VAL A 58 -14.89 -11.32 6.27
CA VAL A 58 -16.13 -11.22 5.49
C VAL A 58 -17.01 -12.43 5.71
N ILE A 59 -18.20 -12.21 6.26
CA ILE A 59 -19.24 -13.22 6.38
C ILE A 59 -20.24 -13.02 5.25
N ASN A 60 -20.34 -13.99 4.35
CA ASN A 60 -21.32 -14.00 3.28
C ASN A 60 -22.51 -14.90 3.65
N GLU A 61 -23.65 -14.28 3.96
CA GLU A 61 -24.87 -14.97 4.39
C GLU A 61 -25.57 -15.75 3.28
N GLU A 62 -25.37 -15.37 2.02
CA GLU A 62 -25.97 -16.06 0.89
C GLU A 62 -25.25 -17.38 0.59
N SER A 63 -23.92 -17.32 0.47
CA SER A 63 -23.07 -18.49 0.19
C SER A 63 -22.67 -19.27 1.44
N LYS A 64 -22.96 -18.75 2.65
CA LYS A 64 -22.53 -19.32 3.94
C LYS A 64 -21.01 -19.53 4.02
N THR A 65 -20.27 -18.55 3.56
CA THR A 65 -18.80 -18.53 3.62
C THR A 65 -18.29 -17.46 4.55
N ILE A 66 -17.17 -17.76 5.21
CA ILE A 66 -16.41 -16.83 6.03
C ILE A 66 -15.02 -16.76 5.42
N THR A 67 -14.60 -15.58 4.99
CA THR A 67 -13.29 -15.40 4.37
C THR A 67 -12.49 -14.32 5.09
N PHE A 68 -11.19 -14.55 5.22
CA PHE A 68 -10.26 -13.59 5.79
C PHE A 68 -8.91 -13.66 5.09
N MET A 69 -8.12 -12.59 5.19
CA MET A 69 -6.77 -12.52 4.65
C MET A 69 -5.75 -12.70 5.75
N VAL A 70 -4.57 -13.20 5.39
CA VAL A 70 -3.42 -13.32 6.27
C VAL A 70 -2.28 -12.43 5.77
N ALA A 71 -1.36 -12.07 6.69
CA ALA A 71 -0.17 -11.33 6.31
C ALA A 71 0.65 -12.16 5.30
N ASP A 72 1.28 -11.49 4.37
CA ASP A 72 2.12 -12.14 3.33
C ASP A 72 3.36 -12.82 3.92
N THR A 73 3.75 -12.43 5.13
CA THR A 73 4.82 -13.05 5.93
C THR A 73 4.35 -14.22 6.79
N ALA A 74 3.04 -14.55 6.76
CA ALA A 74 2.46 -15.62 7.58
C ALA A 74 3.01 -16.99 7.14
N LYS A 75 3.71 -17.66 8.05
CA LYS A 75 4.19 -19.02 7.80
C LYS A 75 3.07 -20.04 8.05
N ALA A 76 3.05 -21.10 7.26
CA ALA A 76 2.05 -22.16 7.39
C ALA A 76 1.95 -22.74 8.82
N GLU A 77 3.07 -22.80 9.55
CA GLU A 77 3.12 -23.29 10.94
C GLU A 77 2.27 -22.43 11.90
N TYR A 78 2.16 -21.12 11.68
CA TYR A 78 1.34 -20.23 12.50
C TYR A 78 -0.16 -20.32 12.18
N LEU A 79 -0.49 -20.80 10.98
CA LEU A 79 -1.88 -20.96 10.53
C LEU A 79 -2.51 -22.26 11.03
N THR A 80 -1.74 -23.13 11.68
CA THR A 80 -2.23 -24.45 12.17
C THR A 80 -3.10 -24.34 13.44
N ALA A 81 -3.10 -23.20 14.12
CA ALA A 81 -3.78 -23.01 15.39
C ALA A 81 -4.38 -21.61 15.58
N LEU A 82 -5.06 -21.10 14.55
CA LEU A 82 -5.80 -19.84 14.65
C LEU A 82 -7.02 -19.99 15.54
N VAL A 83 -7.25 -19.03 16.46
CA VAL A 83 -8.31 -19.08 17.46
C VAL A 83 -9.37 -18.01 17.14
N PRO A 84 -10.47 -18.36 16.45
CA PRO A 84 -11.55 -17.41 16.20
C PRO A 84 -12.48 -17.25 17.41
N THR A 85 -12.90 -16.02 17.65
CA THR A 85 -14.01 -15.71 18.55
C THR A 85 -15.28 -15.54 17.72
N ILE A 86 -16.31 -16.31 18.03
CA ILE A 86 -17.53 -16.43 17.22
C ILE A 86 -18.75 -16.07 18.08
N GLU A 87 -19.54 -15.13 17.58
CA GLU A 87 -20.87 -14.85 18.12
C GLU A 87 -21.93 -15.44 17.20
N VAL A 88 -22.94 -16.08 17.76
CA VAL A 88 -24.06 -16.68 17.03
C VAL A 88 -25.40 -16.08 17.48
N SER A 89 -26.46 -16.38 16.73
CA SER A 89 -27.83 -15.96 17.09
C SER A 89 -28.19 -16.38 18.52
N GLU A 90 -29.11 -15.65 19.12
CA GLU A 90 -29.54 -15.89 20.51
C GLU A 90 -29.99 -17.34 20.72
N LYS A 91 -29.45 -18.01 21.76
CA LYS A 91 -29.68 -19.41 22.11
C LYS A 91 -29.15 -20.45 21.11
N ALA A 92 -28.49 -20.04 20.02
CA ALA A 92 -27.81 -20.96 19.13
C ALA A 92 -26.46 -21.40 19.71
N THR A 93 -25.95 -22.52 19.22
CA THR A 93 -24.61 -23.02 19.50
C THR A 93 -23.80 -23.17 18.22
N VAL A 94 -22.48 -23.19 18.31
CA VAL A 94 -21.59 -23.40 17.15
C VAL A 94 -20.58 -24.52 17.43
N THR A 95 -20.31 -25.31 16.41
CA THR A 95 -19.30 -26.38 16.46
C THR A 95 -18.45 -26.32 15.19
N PRO A 96 -17.09 -26.20 15.26
CA PRO A 96 -16.29 -26.08 16.49
C PRO A 96 -16.66 -24.86 17.33
N ALA A 97 -16.45 -24.95 18.66
CA ALA A 97 -16.83 -23.88 19.56
C ALA A 97 -15.98 -22.63 19.38
N SER A 98 -16.54 -21.44 19.72
CA SER A 98 -15.80 -20.18 19.83
C SER A 98 -14.59 -20.34 20.76
N GLY A 99 -13.46 -19.76 20.39
CA GLY A 99 -12.24 -19.83 21.19
C GLY A 99 -11.44 -21.14 21.07
N VAL A 100 -11.82 -22.03 20.16
CA VAL A 100 -11.09 -23.29 19.91
C VAL A 100 -10.17 -23.14 18.68
N ALA A 101 -8.88 -23.48 18.87
CA ALA A 101 -7.88 -23.41 17.81
C ALA A 101 -8.25 -24.28 16.59
N GLN A 102 -8.09 -23.72 15.39
CA GLN A 102 -8.39 -24.37 14.13
C GLN A 102 -7.21 -24.28 13.17
N ASP A 103 -7.08 -25.27 12.28
CA ASP A 103 -6.02 -25.36 11.30
C ASP A 103 -6.50 -24.85 9.91
N PHE A 104 -5.99 -23.69 9.52
CA PHE A 104 -6.22 -23.06 8.21
C PHE A 104 -5.00 -23.14 7.29
N SER A 105 -3.96 -23.89 7.67
CA SER A 105 -2.73 -24.02 6.88
C SER A 105 -2.97 -24.74 5.56
N ASN A 106 -2.13 -24.46 4.56
CA ASN A 106 -2.11 -25.17 3.27
C ASN A 106 -3.48 -25.19 2.54
N GLY A 107 -4.25 -24.10 2.63
CA GLY A 107 -5.55 -23.99 1.97
C GLY A 107 -6.66 -24.81 2.62
N LYS A 108 -6.49 -25.29 3.84
CA LYS A 108 -7.53 -25.98 4.60
C LYS A 108 -8.69 -25.04 4.91
N THR A 109 -9.89 -25.60 4.91
CA THR A 109 -11.10 -24.92 5.32
C THR A 109 -11.64 -25.53 6.61
N VAL A 110 -12.36 -24.73 7.39
CA VAL A 110 -13.04 -25.19 8.62
C VAL A 110 -14.54 -24.97 8.46
N THR A 111 -15.33 -26.03 8.66
CA THR A 111 -16.78 -25.94 8.63
C THR A 111 -17.31 -25.72 10.05
N TYR A 112 -18.07 -24.65 10.24
CA TYR A 112 -18.77 -24.31 11.46
C TYR A 112 -20.25 -24.61 11.34
N THR A 113 -20.75 -25.54 12.14
CA THR A 113 -22.18 -25.87 12.20
C THR A 113 -22.82 -25.05 13.31
N VAL A 114 -23.72 -24.15 12.95
CA VAL A 114 -24.56 -23.40 13.90
C VAL A 114 -25.87 -24.13 14.10
N THR A 115 -26.23 -24.41 15.35
CA THR A 115 -27.45 -25.10 15.71
C THR A 115 -28.35 -24.16 16.51
N ALA A 116 -29.54 -23.86 15.98
CA ALA A 116 -30.55 -23.06 16.65
C ALA A 116 -31.22 -23.79 17.82
N GLU A 117 -31.98 -23.06 18.65
CA GLU A 117 -32.72 -23.61 19.81
C GLU A 117 -33.67 -24.76 19.43
N ASN A 118 -34.29 -24.69 18.25
CA ASN A 118 -35.21 -25.72 17.73
C ASN A 118 -34.51 -26.89 17.02
N GLY A 119 -33.16 -26.92 17.00
CA GLY A 119 -32.39 -27.95 16.33
C GLY A 119 -32.11 -27.70 14.83
N THR A 120 -32.59 -26.61 14.26
CA THR A 120 -32.23 -26.22 12.87
C THR A 120 -30.73 -25.95 12.80
N THR A 121 -30.05 -26.48 11.77
CA THR A 121 -28.61 -26.31 11.56
C THR A 121 -28.30 -25.56 10.27
N VAL A 122 -27.25 -24.74 10.30
CA VAL A 122 -26.66 -24.07 9.15
C VAL A 122 -25.13 -24.24 9.21
N GLU A 123 -24.53 -24.58 8.09
CA GLU A 123 -23.07 -24.72 7.97
C GLU A 123 -22.46 -23.51 7.30
N TYR A 124 -21.37 -22.99 7.87
CA TYR A 124 -20.52 -21.94 7.30
C TYR A 124 -19.13 -22.51 7.07
N VAL A 125 -18.56 -22.23 5.88
CA VAL A 125 -17.20 -22.67 5.54
C VAL A 125 -16.26 -21.47 5.67
N ALA A 126 -15.35 -21.55 6.64
CA ALA A 126 -14.31 -20.56 6.84
C ALA A 126 -13.03 -20.92 6.08
N SER A 127 -12.39 -19.94 5.43
CA SER A 127 -11.16 -20.11 4.68
C SER A 127 -10.35 -18.84 4.57
N ILE A 128 -9.04 -18.99 4.34
CA ILE A 128 -8.17 -17.89 3.94
C ILE A 128 -8.46 -17.57 2.47
N SER A 129 -8.81 -16.30 2.17
CA SER A 129 -9.12 -15.84 0.82
C SER A 129 -7.90 -15.31 0.06
N GLY A 130 -6.78 -15.07 0.74
CA GLY A 130 -5.57 -14.55 0.15
C GLY A 130 -4.59 -14.05 1.21
N ASN A 131 -3.52 -13.41 0.75
CA ASN A 131 -2.56 -12.76 1.63
C ASN A 131 -2.40 -11.28 1.24
N ALA A 132 -1.93 -10.47 2.18
CA ALA A 132 -1.77 -9.05 1.97
C ALA A 132 -0.49 -8.51 2.63
N SER A 133 0.14 -7.55 1.95
CA SER A 133 1.23 -6.72 2.51
C SER A 133 0.65 -5.38 2.93
N PHE A 134 1.00 -4.92 4.12
CA PHE A 134 0.51 -3.66 4.67
C PHE A 134 1.65 -2.67 4.90
N TYR A 135 1.47 -1.42 4.48
CA TYR A 135 2.41 -0.32 4.63
C TYR A 135 1.71 0.84 5.32
N ASP A 136 2.12 1.10 6.55
CA ASP A 136 1.56 2.14 7.43
C ASP A 136 2.38 3.43 7.45
N PHE A 137 3.50 3.48 6.73
CA PHE A 137 4.42 4.60 6.64
C PHE A 137 4.92 5.18 7.98
N GLU A 138 4.89 4.39 9.05
CA GLU A 138 5.39 4.79 10.36
C GLU A 138 6.93 4.71 10.48
N SER A 139 7.56 3.84 9.68
CA SER A 139 8.98 3.51 9.79
C SER A 139 9.83 4.39 8.85
N TRP A 140 10.54 5.33 9.44
CA TRP A 140 11.46 6.22 8.75
C TRP A 140 12.84 6.16 9.38
N SER A 141 13.87 6.36 8.56
CA SER A 141 15.23 6.64 8.98
C SER A 141 15.72 7.92 8.29
N TYR A 142 16.92 8.38 8.65
CA TYR A 142 17.48 9.61 8.12
C TYR A 142 18.96 9.40 7.80
N GLY A 143 19.44 10.02 6.72
CA GLY A 143 20.81 9.92 6.29
C GLY A 143 20.93 9.74 4.78
N SER A 144 22.14 9.47 4.31
CA SER A 144 22.42 9.19 2.91
C SER A 144 23.59 8.24 2.76
N THR A 145 23.49 7.30 1.82
CA THR A 145 24.64 6.45 1.43
C THR A 145 25.62 7.20 0.53
N MET A 146 25.13 8.21 -0.22
CA MET A 146 25.96 9.06 -1.08
C MET A 146 26.80 10.06 -0.28
N TYR A 147 26.22 10.63 0.76
CA TYR A 147 26.82 11.66 1.62
C TYR A 147 26.66 11.24 3.08
N PRO A 148 27.59 10.43 3.63
CA PRO A 148 27.46 9.89 5.00
C PRO A 148 27.37 10.96 6.10
N GLU A 149 27.81 12.20 5.83
CA GLU A 149 27.67 13.34 6.74
C GLU A 149 26.25 13.93 6.77
N GLU A 150 25.40 13.59 5.77
CA GLU A 150 24.01 14.04 5.75
C GLU A 150 23.18 13.21 6.72
N GLN A 151 22.54 13.89 7.69
CA GLN A 151 21.76 13.24 8.73
C GLN A 151 20.25 13.61 8.66
N ASP A 152 19.88 14.53 7.76
CA ASP A 152 18.52 15.09 7.70
C ASP A 152 17.72 14.60 6.48
N CYS A 153 18.34 13.86 5.54
CA CYS A 153 17.64 13.32 4.38
C CYS A 153 16.70 12.19 4.81
N PRO A 154 15.36 12.32 4.66
CA PRO A 154 14.42 11.28 5.03
C PRO A 154 14.54 10.05 4.12
N ILE A 155 14.52 8.87 4.73
CA ILE A 155 14.53 7.58 4.05
C ILE A 155 13.24 6.85 4.46
N LEU A 156 12.39 6.55 3.50
CA LEU A 156 11.21 5.71 3.70
C LEU A 156 11.64 4.24 3.65
N ASN A 157 11.59 3.55 4.78
CA ASN A 157 12.09 2.18 4.87
C ASN A 157 11.25 1.23 3.98
N GLY A 158 11.96 0.47 3.13
CA GLY A 158 11.34 -0.46 2.19
C GLY A 158 10.85 0.14 0.87
N TRP A 159 10.98 1.47 0.69
CA TRP A 159 10.60 2.18 -0.52
C TRP A 159 11.75 3.04 -1.05
N ALA A 160 11.81 3.22 -2.35
CA ALA A 160 12.69 4.19 -2.99
C ALA A 160 11.96 5.52 -3.21
N CYS A 161 12.72 6.61 -3.26
CA CYS A 161 12.16 7.93 -3.56
C CYS A 161 13.21 8.85 -4.21
N CYS A 162 12.77 10.01 -4.69
CA CYS A 162 13.62 10.97 -5.39
C CYS A 162 14.47 11.87 -4.47
N ASN A 163 14.50 11.65 -3.16
CA ASN A 163 15.23 12.52 -2.21
C ASN A 163 16.73 12.63 -2.51
N ASP A 164 17.37 11.54 -2.93
CA ASP A 164 18.80 11.55 -3.30
C ASP A 164 19.11 12.47 -4.49
N ALA A 165 18.17 12.66 -5.43
CA ALA A 165 18.36 13.64 -6.50
C ALA A 165 18.35 15.07 -5.96
N VAL A 166 17.45 15.39 -5.02
CA VAL A 166 17.39 16.70 -4.38
C VAL A 166 18.59 16.91 -3.46
N LEU A 167 19.03 15.88 -2.76
CA LEU A 167 20.28 15.93 -1.96
C LEU A 167 21.49 16.25 -2.86
N LEU A 168 21.59 15.64 -4.04
CA LEU A 168 22.64 15.93 -5.01
C LEU A 168 22.59 17.41 -5.44
N ILE A 169 21.39 17.97 -5.67
CA ILE A 169 21.21 19.40 -5.99
C ILE A 169 21.63 20.27 -4.81
N LYS A 170 21.27 19.94 -3.57
CA LYS A 170 21.72 20.66 -2.35
C LYS A 170 23.24 20.71 -2.23
N LYS A 171 23.94 19.60 -2.49
CA LYS A 171 25.40 19.48 -2.32
C LYS A 171 26.19 20.03 -3.51
N MET A 172 25.72 19.86 -4.72
CA MET A 172 26.47 20.17 -5.95
C MET A 172 25.86 21.31 -6.77
N GLY A 173 24.66 21.76 -6.48
CA GLY A 173 23.94 22.76 -7.27
C GLY A 173 24.72 24.07 -7.45
N ALA A 174 25.44 24.52 -6.41
CA ALA A 174 26.27 25.72 -6.46
C ALA A 174 27.29 25.71 -7.60
N LEU A 175 27.80 24.54 -8.01
CA LEU A 175 28.72 24.37 -9.14
C LEU A 175 28.04 24.66 -10.49
N GLY A 176 26.71 24.56 -10.55
CA GLY A 176 25.87 24.94 -11.70
C GLY A 176 25.12 26.26 -11.51
N GLY A 177 25.46 27.03 -10.46
CA GLY A 177 24.77 28.28 -10.12
C GLY A 177 23.36 28.07 -9.50
N ILE A 178 23.06 26.87 -9.02
CA ILE A 178 21.79 26.52 -8.40
C ILE A 178 21.96 26.50 -6.88
N THR A 179 21.12 27.23 -6.14
CA THR A 179 21.03 27.15 -4.69
C THR A 179 19.64 26.65 -4.30
N TYR A 180 19.59 25.51 -3.62
CA TYR A 180 18.36 24.92 -3.09
C TYR A 180 18.49 24.65 -1.61
N GLU A 181 17.68 25.34 -0.81
CA GLU A 181 17.63 25.24 0.67
C GLU A 181 16.25 24.72 1.15
N GLY A 182 15.42 24.25 0.22
CA GLY A 182 14.07 23.79 0.54
C GLY A 182 14.02 22.39 1.18
N GLU A 183 12.81 21.94 1.50
CA GLU A 183 12.54 20.64 2.07
C GLU A 183 12.82 19.50 1.06
N TYR A 184 12.99 18.29 1.59
CA TYR A 184 13.02 17.10 0.75
C TYR A 184 11.61 16.79 0.20
N PRO A 185 11.48 16.37 -1.07
CA PRO A 185 10.18 16.13 -1.69
C PRO A 185 9.39 14.97 -1.05
N VAL A 186 10.06 13.99 -0.46
CA VAL A 186 9.44 12.84 0.18
C VAL A 186 9.84 12.80 1.66
N ARG A 187 8.87 12.92 2.56
CA ARG A 187 9.11 13.01 4.00
C ARG A 187 7.89 12.53 4.80
N PRO A 188 8.03 12.21 6.10
CA PRO A 188 6.87 11.92 6.94
C PRO A 188 6.03 13.19 7.16
N SER A 189 4.71 13.05 7.10
CA SER A 189 3.76 14.00 7.69
C SER A 189 3.41 13.51 9.08
N THR A 190 3.44 14.40 10.07
CA THR A 190 3.04 14.14 11.46
C THR A 190 1.80 14.93 11.87
N ASP A 191 1.44 15.95 11.09
CA ASP A 191 0.32 16.85 11.37
C ASP A 191 -0.95 16.44 10.62
N ASP A 192 -0.81 15.68 9.53
CA ASP A 192 -1.88 15.25 8.65
C ASP A 192 -1.67 13.76 8.32
N VAL A 193 -2.38 12.90 9.03
CA VAL A 193 -2.31 11.45 8.96
C VAL A 193 -3.71 10.85 8.83
N HIS A 194 -3.86 9.71 8.16
CA HIS A 194 -5.13 8.96 8.17
C HIS A 194 -5.25 8.17 9.47
N ALA A 195 -4.19 7.46 9.84
CA ALA A 195 -4.08 6.75 11.10
C ALA A 195 -2.63 6.76 11.63
N GLY A 196 -2.42 6.36 12.90
CA GLY A 196 -1.09 6.33 13.51
C GLY A 196 -0.50 7.70 13.79
N GLU A 197 0.83 7.82 13.63
CA GLU A 197 1.60 9.01 13.95
C GLU A 197 2.22 9.67 12.70
N LYS A 198 2.34 8.92 11.58
CA LYS A 198 2.95 9.40 10.34
C LYS A 198 2.24 8.88 9.10
N ALA A 199 2.19 9.73 8.09
CA ALA A 199 1.80 9.38 6.73
C ALA A 199 2.93 9.71 5.74
N LEU A 200 2.88 9.13 4.54
CA LEU A 200 3.78 9.47 3.45
C LEU A 200 3.34 10.78 2.80
N LEU A 201 4.19 11.81 2.90
CA LEU A 201 4.01 13.09 2.21
C LEU A 201 4.96 13.17 1.01
N LEU A 202 4.36 13.41 -0.17
CA LEU A 202 5.05 13.74 -1.41
C LEU A 202 4.69 15.19 -1.79
N GLU A 203 5.70 16.06 -1.93
CA GLU A 203 5.52 17.46 -2.33
C GLU A 203 6.50 17.82 -3.45
N SER A 204 5.97 18.18 -4.62
CA SER A 204 6.81 18.61 -5.75
C SER A 204 7.46 19.97 -5.46
N VAL A 205 8.79 20.04 -5.55
CA VAL A 205 9.59 21.17 -5.08
C VAL A 205 10.23 21.96 -6.21
N ASP A 206 10.37 23.30 -6.03
CA ASP A 206 11.04 24.19 -6.96
C ASP A 206 12.58 24.05 -6.87
N THR A 207 13.16 23.18 -7.68
CA THR A 207 14.62 22.97 -7.76
C THR A 207 15.34 23.95 -8.68
N LYS A 208 14.67 25.03 -9.08
CA LYS A 208 15.19 26.22 -9.79
C LYS A 208 15.52 26.01 -11.25
N GLY A 209 15.68 24.79 -11.72
CA GLY A 209 16.13 24.53 -13.10
C GLY A 209 17.61 24.84 -13.29
N GLY A 210 18.18 24.34 -14.37
CA GLY A 210 19.57 24.60 -14.73
C GLY A 210 20.33 23.35 -15.14
N ASN A 211 21.63 23.36 -14.88
CA ASN A 211 22.51 22.26 -15.28
C ASN A 211 23.66 22.08 -14.28
N ILE A 212 23.96 20.86 -13.92
CA ILE A 212 25.13 20.50 -13.09
C ILE A 212 26.00 19.57 -13.94
N PHE A 213 27.16 20.05 -14.40
CA PHE A 213 28.12 19.28 -15.20
C PHE A 213 27.52 18.58 -16.45
N GLY A 214 26.58 19.23 -17.14
CA GLY A 214 25.92 18.67 -18.31
C GLY A 214 24.63 17.88 -17.98
N THR A 215 24.35 17.62 -16.71
CA THR A 215 23.11 16.97 -16.30
C THR A 215 22.01 18.01 -16.07
N PRO A 216 20.88 17.94 -16.77
CA PRO A 216 19.77 18.86 -16.55
C PRO A 216 19.20 18.73 -15.15
N VAL A 217 18.93 19.87 -14.52
CA VAL A 217 18.15 19.97 -13.27
C VAL A 217 16.78 20.53 -13.65
N PRO A 218 15.68 19.86 -13.34
CA PRO A 218 14.35 20.36 -13.67
C PRO A 218 14.03 21.64 -12.88
N LYS A 219 13.12 22.47 -13.40
CA LYS A 219 12.55 23.60 -12.66
C LYS A 219 11.79 23.08 -11.43
N VAL A 220 11.02 22.02 -11.60
CA VAL A 220 10.28 21.36 -10.53
C VAL A 220 10.69 19.89 -10.47
N THR A 221 11.17 19.45 -9.30
CA THR A 221 11.37 18.03 -9.04
C THR A 221 10.05 17.45 -8.50
N ALA A 222 9.43 16.60 -9.31
CA ALA A 222 8.23 15.89 -8.94
C ALA A 222 8.51 14.89 -7.81
N ALA A 223 7.73 14.97 -6.72
CA ALA A 223 7.85 14.03 -5.63
C ALA A 223 7.30 12.65 -6.02
N THR A 224 8.13 11.62 -5.87
CA THR A 224 7.78 10.25 -6.22
C THR A 224 8.38 9.28 -5.20
N ALA A 225 7.53 8.31 -4.75
CA ALA A 225 7.93 7.17 -3.93
C ALA A 225 7.42 5.88 -4.56
N PHE A 226 8.21 4.80 -4.51
CA PHE A 226 7.87 3.57 -5.19
C PHE A 226 8.58 2.33 -4.62
N LEU A 227 8.00 1.17 -4.84
CA LEU A 227 8.71 -0.09 -4.63
C LEU A 227 9.73 -0.28 -5.76
N GLY A 228 11.01 -0.41 -5.39
CA GLY A 228 12.13 -0.50 -6.32
C GLY A 228 13.41 0.11 -5.76
N THR A 229 14.28 0.63 -6.64
CA THR A 229 15.50 1.34 -6.25
C THR A 229 15.68 2.65 -7.02
N PHE A 230 16.29 3.63 -6.38
CA PHE A 230 16.61 4.94 -6.96
C PHE A 230 18.11 5.18 -6.91
N ASN A 231 18.69 5.62 -8.04
CA ASN A 231 20.11 5.97 -8.16
C ASN A 231 20.24 7.34 -8.81
N ALA A 232 20.46 8.38 -8.02
CA ALA A 232 20.60 9.75 -8.51
C ALA A 232 21.74 9.92 -9.54
N PHE A 233 22.81 9.13 -9.44
CA PHE A 233 23.92 9.15 -10.39
C PHE A 233 23.57 8.58 -11.77
N GLY A 234 22.46 7.84 -11.90
CA GLY A 234 21.95 7.37 -13.19
C GLY A 234 21.72 8.51 -14.20
N ALA A 235 21.37 9.71 -13.72
CA ALA A 235 21.17 10.89 -14.54
C ALA A 235 22.46 11.46 -15.15
N LEU A 236 23.63 11.17 -14.60
CA LEU A 236 24.91 11.70 -15.07
C LEU A 236 25.29 11.26 -16.49
N GLY A 237 24.63 10.22 -17.01
CA GLY A 237 24.73 9.79 -18.40
C GLY A 237 23.85 10.60 -19.37
N GLY A 238 23.10 11.60 -18.90
CA GLY A 238 22.19 12.41 -19.69
C GLY A 238 20.79 11.80 -19.86
N ASP A 239 20.51 10.63 -19.27
CA ASP A 239 19.19 10.00 -19.25
C ASP A 239 18.59 10.05 -17.84
N PRO A 240 17.69 10.99 -17.52
CA PRO A 240 17.05 11.06 -16.20
C PRO A 240 16.18 9.84 -15.89
N MET A 241 15.73 9.08 -16.90
CA MET A 241 14.95 7.86 -16.69
C MET A 241 15.79 6.73 -16.10
N ALA A 242 17.12 6.76 -16.28
CA ALA A 242 18.03 5.78 -15.69
C ALA A 242 18.20 5.90 -14.16
N THR A 243 17.61 6.92 -13.53
CA THR A 243 17.62 7.07 -12.06
C THR A 243 16.69 6.09 -11.36
N THR A 244 15.65 5.61 -12.02
CA THR A 244 14.62 4.75 -11.43
C THR A 244 14.74 3.32 -11.92
N SER A 245 14.65 2.37 -11.00
CA SER A 245 14.49 0.94 -11.27
C SER A 245 13.24 0.48 -10.52
N PHE A 246 12.12 0.44 -11.24
CA PHE A 246 10.83 0.14 -10.65
C PHE A 246 10.67 -1.36 -10.40
N GLY A 247 10.03 -1.68 -9.26
CA GLY A 247 9.63 -3.03 -8.88
C GLY A 247 10.67 -3.78 -8.06
N VAL A 248 10.15 -4.53 -7.11
CA VAL A 248 10.86 -5.53 -6.32
C VAL A 248 10.48 -6.93 -6.81
N MET A 249 11.33 -7.94 -6.60
CA MET A 249 10.99 -9.34 -6.90
C MET A 249 9.70 -9.71 -6.19
N TYR A 250 8.80 -10.38 -6.93
CA TYR A 250 7.46 -10.67 -6.43
C TYR A 250 6.98 -12.03 -6.91
N ASP A 251 6.73 -12.93 -5.98
CA ASP A 251 6.37 -14.34 -6.21
C ASP A 251 4.86 -14.62 -6.04
N LYS A 252 4.05 -13.55 -5.90
CA LYS A 252 2.61 -13.64 -5.69
C LYS A 252 1.84 -13.06 -6.87
N GLN A 253 0.55 -13.40 -6.96
CA GLN A 253 -0.36 -12.82 -7.94
C GLN A 253 -1.12 -11.65 -7.33
N PRO A 254 -0.70 -10.37 -7.52
CA PRO A 254 -1.38 -9.23 -6.95
C PRO A 254 -2.72 -9.01 -7.63
N LEU A 255 -3.78 -8.80 -6.84
CA LEU A 255 -5.13 -8.52 -7.33
C LEU A 255 -5.39 -7.02 -7.35
N LYS A 256 -5.08 -6.34 -6.24
CA LYS A 256 -5.30 -4.91 -6.11
C LYS A 256 -4.41 -4.27 -5.05
N VAL A 257 -4.27 -2.95 -5.14
CA VAL A 257 -3.67 -2.10 -4.11
C VAL A 257 -4.73 -1.13 -3.62
N THR A 258 -4.91 -1.04 -2.32
CA THR A 258 -5.85 -0.11 -1.68
C THR A 258 -5.10 0.79 -0.70
N GLY A 259 -5.73 1.86 -0.26
CA GLY A 259 -5.19 2.77 0.75
C GLY A 259 -5.99 4.06 0.80
N PHE A 260 -5.42 5.07 1.45
CA PHE A 260 -6.04 6.38 1.57
C PHE A 260 -5.11 7.47 1.05
N TYR A 261 -5.70 8.50 0.44
CA TYR A 261 -4.92 9.61 -0.10
C TYR A 261 -5.62 10.96 0.11
N LYS A 262 -4.80 12.02 0.17
CA LYS A 262 -5.22 13.42 0.00
C LYS A 262 -4.39 14.02 -1.10
N TYR A 263 -4.95 14.99 -1.83
CA TYR A 263 -4.22 15.67 -2.89
C TYR A 263 -4.54 17.15 -2.95
N THR A 264 -3.50 17.96 -3.14
CA THR A 264 -3.62 19.38 -3.42
C THR A 264 -2.75 19.68 -4.65
N PRO A 265 -3.33 20.00 -5.82
CA PRO A 265 -2.55 20.39 -6.98
C PRO A 265 -1.86 21.74 -6.74
N GLY A 266 -0.62 21.87 -7.17
CA GLY A 266 0.12 23.12 -7.19
C GLY A 266 -0.46 24.11 -8.20
N ALA A 267 -0.34 25.40 -7.91
CA ALA A 267 -0.93 26.46 -8.74
C ALA A 267 -0.08 26.81 -9.98
N GLU A 268 1.23 26.60 -9.92
CA GLU A 268 2.18 26.98 -10.97
C GLU A 268 2.76 25.74 -11.64
N PHE A 269 2.21 25.36 -12.78
CA PHE A 269 2.68 24.23 -13.58
C PHE A 269 3.77 24.66 -14.56
N TYR A 270 4.90 23.98 -14.53
CA TYR A 270 6.04 24.22 -15.42
C TYR A 270 6.27 23.02 -16.35
N ASN A 271 6.62 23.30 -17.59
CA ASN A 271 7.03 22.28 -18.55
C ASN A 271 8.52 21.91 -18.38
N ALA A 272 8.98 20.94 -19.17
CA ALA A 272 10.37 20.45 -19.15
C ALA A 272 11.43 21.55 -19.41
N ASN A 273 11.06 22.64 -20.09
CA ASN A 273 11.93 23.80 -20.33
C ASN A 273 11.96 24.79 -19.15
N GLY A 274 11.18 24.53 -18.09
CA GLY A 274 11.01 25.45 -16.97
C GLY A 274 10.11 26.64 -17.27
N GLU A 275 9.25 26.56 -18.29
CA GLU A 275 8.32 27.61 -18.69
C GLU A 275 6.96 27.38 -17.99
N LEU A 276 6.44 28.44 -17.37
CA LEU A 276 5.12 28.42 -16.73
C LEU A 276 4.00 28.20 -17.76
N GLN A 277 3.16 27.20 -17.51
CA GLN A 277 2.00 26.86 -18.34
C GLN A 277 0.72 27.36 -17.68
N ALA A 278 0.29 28.54 -18.04
CA ALA A 278 -0.90 29.17 -17.46
C ALA A 278 -2.16 28.32 -17.70
N GLY A 279 -2.94 28.08 -16.64
CA GLY A 279 -4.22 27.36 -16.71
C GLY A 279 -4.10 25.83 -16.84
N VAL A 280 -2.89 25.28 -16.75
CA VAL A 280 -2.67 23.84 -16.67
C VAL A 280 -2.75 23.41 -15.20
N ALA A 281 -3.64 22.47 -14.89
CA ALA A 281 -3.72 21.84 -13.59
C ALA A 281 -2.76 20.63 -13.53
N ASP A 282 -2.02 20.52 -12.44
CA ASP A 282 -1.26 19.30 -12.17
C ASP A 282 -2.18 18.17 -11.69
N LYS A 283 -1.71 16.95 -11.77
CA LYS A 283 -2.45 15.76 -11.34
C LYS A 283 -1.52 14.79 -10.61
N CYS A 284 -2.00 14.18 -9.53
CA CYS A 284 -1.29 13.06 -8.94
C CYS A 284 -1.47 11.78 -9.76
N SER A 285 -0.58 10.82 -9.53
CA SER A 285 -0.68 9.47 -10.07
C SER A 285 -0.38 8.43 -9.00
N LEU A 286 -1.28 7.44 -8.89
CA LEU A 286 -1.12 6.25 -8.10
C LEU A 286 -1.19 5.07 -9.06
N SER A 287 -0.20 4.18 -9.03
CA SER A 287 -0.16 3.07 -9.98
C SER A 287 0.46 1.81 -9.39
N ALA A 288 0.09 0.68 -9.96
CA ALA A 288 0.65 -0.63 -9.67
C ALA A 288 0.92 -1.38 -10.98
N VAL A 289 2.10 -1.98 -11.11
CA VAL A 289 2.52 -2.68 -12.34
C VAL A 289 3.23 -3.98 -11.96
N LEU A 290 2.70 -5.10 -12.45
CA LEU A 290 3.35 -6.40 -12.44
C LEU A 290 3.96 -6.66 -13.83
N TYR A 291 5.22 -7.01 -13.89
CA TYR A 291 5.89 -7.32 -15.15
C TYR A 291 6.84 -8.53 -15.03
N GLU A 292 6.94 -9.30 -16.11
CA GLU A 292 7.81 -10.47 -16.22
C GLU A 292 9.27 -10.04 -16.43
N VAL A 293 10.22 -10.73 -15.77
CA VAL A 293 11.66 -10.52 -15.93
C VAL A 293 12.38 -11.84 -16.18
N SER A 294 13.53 -11.78 -16.85
CA SER A 294 14.38 -12.94 -17.11
C SER A 294 15.43 -13.16 -16.00
N SER A 295 15.71 -12.13 -15.20
CA SER A 295 16.63 -12.16 -14.06
C SER A 295 16.26 -11.07 -13.03
N GLU A 296 16.82 -11.19 -11.82
CA GLU A 296 16.64 -10.20 -10.75
C GLU A 296 17.18 -8.81 -11.10
N ASP A 297 18.19 -8.73 -11.96
CA ASP A 297 18.81 -7.45 -12.38
C ASP A 297 17.98 -6.72 -13.43
N GLU A 298 17.09 -7.43 -14.13
CA GLU A 298 16.25 -6.82 -15.14
C GLU A 298 15.19 -5.91 -14.51
N THR A 299 15.04 -4.68 -15.03
CA THR A 299 14.11 -3.70 -14.46
C THR A 299 13.50 -2.80 -15.53
N LEU A 300 12.33 -2.24 -15.24
CA LEU A 300 11.73 -1.15 -15.99
C LEU A 300 12.00 0.18 -15.28
N ASN A 301 12.05 1.26 -16.06
CA ASN A 301 12.34 2.61 -15.59
C ASN A 301 11.22 3.61 -15.97
N GLY A 302 11.43 4.91 -15.70
CA GLY A 302 10.45 5.96 -15.98
C GLY A 302 10.00 6.06 -17.45
N GLY A 303 10.85 5.62 -18.39
CA GLY A 303 10.54 5.67 -19.82
C GLY A 303 9.65 4.53 -20.30
N ASN A 304 9.58 3.40 -19.60
CA ASN A 304 8.93 2.19 -20.09
C ASN A 304 8.01 1.45 -19.11
N ILE A 305 7.90 1.89 -17.85
CA ILE A 305 7.10 1.20 -16.83
C ILE A 305 5.62 1.03 -17.19
N TYR A 306 5.07 1.88 -18.04
CA TYR A 306 3.66 1.82 -18.45
C TYR A 306 3.44 1.29 -19.87
N THR A 307 4.51 1.11 -20.66
CA THR A 307 4.43 0.81 -22.09
C THR A 307 5.16 -0.46 -22.52
N SER A 308 5.99 -1.04 -21.62
CA SER A 308 6.75 -2.25 -21.93
C SER A 308 5.83 -3.44 -22.26
N ASP A 309 6.26 -4.24 -23.22
CA ASP A 309 5.63 -5.52 -23.57
C ASP A 309 5.80 -6.61 -22.48
N LYS A 310 6.66 -6.36 -21.49
CA LYS A 310 6.85 -7.24 -20.31
C LYS A 310 5.74 -7.12 -19.28
N ILE A 311 4.90 -6.10 -19.37
CA ILE A 311 3.79 -5.90 -18.44
C ILE A 311 2.83 -7.08 -18.50
N VAL A 312 2.47 -7.60 -17.33
CA VAL A 312 1.53 -8.70 -17.12
C VAL A 312 0.21 -8.16 -16.57
N ALA A 313 0.27 -7.25 -15.62
CA ALA A 313 -0.91 -6.57 -15.09
C ALA A 313 -0.55 -5.14 -14.69
N LYS A 314 -1.53 -4.23 -14.79
CA LYS A 314 -1.35 -2.86 -14.33
C LYS A 314 -2.66 -2.21 -13.91
N ALA A 315 -2.54 -1.23 -13.03
CA ALA A 315 -3.59 -0.29 -12.68
C ALA A 315 -2.98 1.11 -12.59
N VAL A 316 -3.68 2.13 -13.09
CA VAL A 316 -3.25 3.54 -13.02
C VAL A 316 -4.45 4.39 -12.66
N PHE A 317 -4.30 5.19 -11.61
CA PHE A 317 -5.27 6.18 -11.18
C PHE A 317 -4.61 7.56 -11.21
N THR A 318 -5.30 8.56 -11.74
CA THR A 318 -4.84 9.96 -11.72
C THR A 318 -5.97 10.88 -11.26
N ASN A 319 -5.62 11.95 -10.54
CA ASN A 319 -6.59 12.95 -10.10
C ASN A 319 -5.98 14.35 -10.18
N ASP A 320 -6.71 15.28 -10.81
CA ASP A 320 -6.35 16.71 -10.96
C ASP A 320 -7.14 17.62 -9.99
N LYS A 321 -8.00 17.06 -9.14
CA LYS A 321 -8.83 17.78 -8.20
C LYS A 321 -8.26 17.71 -6.79
N ALA A 322 -8.47 18.78 -6.03
CA ALA A 322 -8.17 18.76 -4.60
C ALA A 322 -9.03 17.72 -3.87
N VAL A 323 -8.41 16.98 -2.96
CA VAL A 323 -9.04 16.03 -2.04
C VAL A 323 -8.63 16.45 -0.63
N GLU A 324 -9.52 17.17 0.04
CA GLU A 324 -9.23 17.86 1.31
C GLU A 324 -9.22 16.92 2.53
N SER A 325 -9.90 15.80 2.45
CA SER A 325 -9.93 14.77 3.49
C SER A 325 -9.45 13.45 2.90
N TYR A 326 -8.85 12.57 3.72
CA TYR A 326 -8.43 11.26 3.25
C TYR A 326 -9.59 10.51 2.59
N ALA A 327 -9.42 10.18 1.31
CA ALA A 327 -10.33 9.41 0.51
C ALA A 327 -9.72 8.04 0.21
N PRO A 328 -10.50 6.95 0.21
CA PRO A 328 -9.98 5.66 -0.19
C PRO A 328 -9.64 5.64 -1.68
N PHE A 329 -8.58 4.91 -2.03
CA PHE A 329 -8.30 4.54 -3.42
C PHE A 329 -8.23 3.03 -3.58
N GLU A 330 -8.54 2.56 -4.78
CA GLU A 330 -8.42 1.16 -5.16
C GLU A 330 -7.82 1.06 -6.57
N LEU A 331 -6.69 0.39 -6.68
CA LEU A 331 -6.00 0.07 -7.94
C LEU A 331 -6.24 -1.41 -8.25
N ASN A 332 -7.31 -1.73 -8.96
CA ASN A 332 -7.59 -3.09 -9.42
C ASN A 332 -6.68 -3.43 -10.60
N LEU A 333 -5.81 -4.44 -10.46
CA LEU A 333 -4.88 -4.82 -11.52
C LEU A 333 -5.60 -5.50 -12.67
N GLU A 334 -5.51 -4.90 -13.85
CA GLU A 334 -5.98 -5.47 -15.10
C GLU A 334 -4.89 -6.33 -15.73
N TYR A 335 -5.13 -7.65 -15.78
CA TYR A 335 -4.20 -8.62 -16.36
C TYR A 335 -4.32 -8.61 -17.88
N VAL A 336 -3.22 -8.28 -18.57
CA VAL A 336 -3.09 -8.33 -20.04
C VAL A 336 -2.41 -9.61 -20.52
N LYS A 337 -1.85 -10.39 -19.58
CA LYS A 337 -1.27 -11.72 -19.77
C LYS A 337 -1.64 -12.62 -18.60
N ASP A 338 -1.67 -13.92 -18.84
CA ASP A 338 -1.86 -14.90 -17.76
C ASP A 338 -0.67 -14.89 -16.79
N TYR A 339 -0.98 -14.97 -15.51
CA TYR A 339 0.04 -15.14 -14.47
C TYR A 339 0.48 -16.62 -14.42
N ASP A 340 1.78 -16.86 -14.42
CA ASP A 340 2.40 -18.19 -14.35
C ASP A 340 3.41 -18.20 -13.20
N SER A 341 3.10 -18.91 -12.11
CA SER A 341 3.94 -18.99 -10.91
C SER A 341 5.34 -19.60 -11.12
N SER A 342 5.60 -20.18 -12.31
CA SER A 342 6.94 -20.68 -12.66
C SER A 342 7.88 -19.62 -13.22
N LYS A 343 7.38 -18.42 -13.50
CA LYS A 343 8.13 -17.28 -14.04
C LYS A 343 8.57 -16.31 -12.95
N LEU A 344 9.54 -15.46 -13.30
CA LEU A 344 10.01 -14.40 -12.44
C LEU A 344 9.26 -13.11 -12.73
N TYR A 345 8.85 -12.41 -11.68
CA TYR A 345 8.16 -11.15 -11.78
C TYR A 345 8.78 -10.09 -10.88
N LYS A 346 8.60 -8.83 -11.27
CA LYS A 346 8.73 -7.68 -10.39
C LYS A 346 7.40 -6.96 -10.28
N PHE A 347 7.13 -6.44 -9.08
CA PHE A 347 5.95 -5.65 -8.79
C PHE A 347 6.34 -4.26 -8.30
N ALA A 348 5.83 -3.25 -8.98
CA ALA A 348 6.00 -1.84 -8.64
C ALA A 348 4.67 -1.26 -8.16
N VAL A 349 4.69 -0.56 -7.03
CA VAL A 349 3.66 0.40 -6.62
C VAL A 349 4.33 1.77 -6.65
N ILE A 350 3.70 2.74 -7.30
CA ILE A 350 4.30 4.05 -7.57
C ILE A 350 3.30 5.13 -7.20
N PHE A 351 3.72 6.06 -6.35
CA PHE A 351 2.98 7.25 -5.97
C PHE A 351 3.74 8.49 -6.44
N SER A 352 3.08 9.40 -7.15
CA SER A 352 3.67 10.65 -7.62
C SER A 352 2.73 11.81 -7.39
N ALA A 353 3.24 12.90 -6.83
CA ALA A 353 2.49 14.14 -6.65
C ALA A 353 2.25 14.87 -7.98
N SER A 354 3.04 14.56 -9.02
CA SER A 354 2.92 15.12 -10.37
C SER A 354 3.08 14.00 -11.40
N ALA A 355 1.99 13.60 -12.04
CA ALA A 355 1.93 12.43 -12.92
C ALA A 355 2.90 12.48 -14.11
N ASP A 356 3.15 13.67 -14.65
CA ASP A 356 4.03 13.88 -15.80
C ASP A 356 5.47 14.26 -15.39
N GLY A 357 5.80 14.06 -14.08
CA GLY A 357 7.08 14.43 -13.49
C GLY A 357 8.30 13.74 -14.11
N ALA A 358 8.15 12.51 -14.59
CA ALA A 358 9.20 11.81 -15.35
C ALA A 358 9.65 12.58 -16.60
N SER A 359 8.76 13.35 -17.20
CA SER A 359 9.05 14.25 -18.34
C SER A 359 9.36 15.68 -17.90
N TYR A 360 9.68 15.91 -16.63
CA TYR A 360 9.93 17.22 -16.04
C TYR A 360 8.77 18.22 -16.15
N ASN A 361 7.54 17.72 -16.25
CA ASN A 361 6.32 18.52 -16.23
C ASN A 361 5.65 18.37 -14.85
N ALA A 362 5.59 19.45 -14.08
CA ALA A 362 5.06 19.40 -12.72
C ALA A 362 4.67 20.79 -12.21
N ALA A 363 3.81 20.86 -11.21
CA ALA A 363 3.56 22.11 -10.49
C ALA A 363 4.29 22.18 -9.16
N VAL A 364 4.83 23.35 -8.85
CA VAL A 364 5.43 23.63 -7.54
C VAL A 364 4.37 23.51 -6.46
N GLY A 365 4.67 22.75 -5.41
CA GLY A 365 3.78 22.56 -4.27
C GLY A 365 2.62 21.61 -4.51
N SER A 366 2.58 20.85 -5.63
CA SER A 366 1.68 19.71 -5.74
C SER A 366 1.97 18.73 -4.61
N LYS A 367 0.95 18.45 -3.78
CA LYS A 367 1.09 17.71 -2.53
C LYS A 367 0.17 16.51 -2.52
N LEU A 368 0.75 15.32 -2.33
CA LEU A 368 0.06 14.05 -2.21
C LEU A 368 0.42 13.42 -0.86
N LEU A 369 -0.59 13.11 -0.07
CA LEU A 369 -0.48 12.34 1.16
C LEU A 369 -1.03 10.94 0.90
N ILE A 370 -0.30 9.92 1.34
CA ILE A 370 -0.69 8.51 1.23
C ILE A 370 -0.56 7.85 2.59
N ASP A 371 -1.54 7.00 2.93
CA ASP A 371 -1.51 6.25 4.18
C ASP A 371 -2.25 4.90 4.06
N ASP A 372 -1.92 3.98 4.97
CA ASP A 372 -2.58 2.67 5.15
C ASP A 372 -2.71 1.85 3.85
N VAL A 373 -1.60 1.73 3.12
CA VAL A 373 -1.57 1.00 1.84
C VAL A 373 -1.56 -0.51 2.06
N THR A 374 -2.44 -1.22 1.36
CA THR A 374 -2.52 -2.68 1.39
C THR A 374 -2.41 -3.24 -0.02
N ILE A 375 -1.46 -4.14 -0.25
CA ILE A 375 -1.35 -4.95 -1.46
C ILE A 375 -2.07 -6.28 -1.20
N ILE A 376 -3.10 -6.59 -1.96
CA ILE A 376 -3.92 -7.79 -1.80
C ILE A 376 -3.58 -8.76 -2.92
N ASN A 377 -3.22 -9.99 -2.56
CA ASN A 377 -2.85 -11.07 -3.46
C ASN A 377 -3.91 -12.17 -3.50
N LYS A 378 -3.87 -12.96 -4.57
CA LYS A 378 -4.71 -14.15 -4.74
C LYS A 378 -4.26 -15.26 -3.81
#